data_446035c27aef6653aa8e4b5cc68d9d4e
#
_entry.id   446035c27aef6653aa8e4b5cc68d9d4e
#
_cell.length_a   1.000
_cell.length_b   1.000
_cell.length_c   1.000
_cell.angle_alpha   90.00
_cell.angle_beta   90.00
_cell.angle_gamma   90.00
#
_symmetry.space_group_name_H-M   'P 1'
#
loop_
_entity.id
_entity.type
_entity.pdbx_description
1 polymer ?
#
loop_
_entity_poly.entity_id
_entity_poly.type
_entity_poly.pdbx_seq_one_letter_code
_entity_poly.pdbx_strand_id
1 'polypeptide(L)'
;MSSTLSVILYFSSNVFDKRIPFEFPIGIEREALIKQRVNQSFFRSTILSSYNLKCCITGLSISELLVASHIKPWKSDEINRLNPRNGLCLNSIHDRAFDKGFITITPDYKIKVSNFLIDLKKDDAVLDFFLRYEDQSIILPDRFLPSKEFLDWHYRNLFKK
;
A
#
# COMPACT_ATOMS: atom_id res chain seq x y z
N MET A 1 39.16 -35.33 27.29
CA MET A 1 37.73 -35.61 27.11
C MET A 1 37.00 -34.29 27.01
N SER A 2 36.84 -33.82 25.82
CA SER A 2 36.20 -32.52 25.53
C SER A 2 35.09 -32.76 24.53
N SER A 3 33.84 -32.61 24.95
CA SER A 3 32.71 -32.70 24.07
C SER A 3 32.26 -31.29 23.70
N THR A 4 32.58 -30.92 22.48
CA THR A 4 32.17 -29.66 21.89
C THR A 4 30.71 -29.79 21.42
N LEU A 5 29.79 -29.08 22.04
CA LEU A 5 28.41 -28.96 21.57
C LEU A 5 28.41 -28.05 20.34
N SER A 6 28.16 -28.65 19.18
CA SER A 6 27.84 -27.93 17.97
C SER A 6 26.40 -27.44 18.04
N VAL A 7 26.21 -26.15 18.22
CA VAL A 7 24.90 -25.51 18.03
C VAL A 7 24.68 -25.39 16.54
N ILE A 8 23.88 -26.30 15.98
CA ILE A 8 23.42 -26.20 14.60
C ILE A 8 22.31 -25.15 14.55
N LEU A 9 22.66 -23.98 14.07
CA LEU A 9 21.72 -22.96 13.66
C LEU A 9 20.98 -23.44 12.40
N TYR A 10 19.76 -23.91 12.58
CA TYR A 10 18.84 -24.14 11.47
C TYR A 10 18.34 -22.78 10.98
N PHE A 11 19.10 -22.13 10.12
CA PHE A 11 18.56 -21.10 9.26
C PHE A 11 17.78 -21.78 8.15
N SER A 12 16.47 -21.56 8.11
CA SER A 12 15.61 -21.96 7.01
C SER A 12 16.10 -21.31 5.72
N SER A 13 16.84 -22.08 4.91
CA SER A 13 17.56 -21.66 3.71
C SER A 13 16.68 -21.63 2.45
N ASN A 14 15.49 -21.00 2.48
CA ASN A 14 14.62 -21.06 1.31
C ASN A 14 14.19 -19.72 0.71
N VAL A 15 14.88 -18.60 0.99
CA VAL A 15 14.51 -17.32 0.38
C VAL A 15 15.64 -16.68 -0.47
N PHE A 16 16.89 -17.11 -0.35
CA PHE A 16 18.02 -16.44 -1.02
C PHE A 16 19.03 -17.35 -1.76
N ASP A 17 18.72 -18.62 -2.04
CA ASP A 17 19.59 -19.43 -2.93
C ASP A 17 19.16 -19.32 -4.40
N LYS A 18 18.95 -18.11 -4.90
CA LYS A 18 19.20 -17.81 -6.31
C LYS A 18 20.62 -17.29 -6.41
N ARG A 19 21.56 -18.19 -6.72
CA ARG A 19 22.92 -17.82 -7.11
C ARG A 19 22.82 -16.67 -8.11
N ILE A 20 23.38 -15.52 -7.74
CA ILE A 20 23.51 -14.40 -8.67
C ILE A 20 24.32 -14.95 -9.84
N PRO A 21 23.79 -14.97 -11.06
CA PRO A 21 24.53 -15.48 -12.21
C PRO A 21 25.81 -14.68 -12.34
N PHE A 22 26.95 -15.37 -12.57
CA PHE A 22 28.25 -14.74 -12.71
C PHE A 22 28.30 -13.78 -13.93
N GLU A 23 27.42 -13.97 -14.90
CA GLU A 23 27.21 -13.08 -16.04
C GLU A 23 25.87 -12.34 -15.88
N PHE A 24 25.90 -11.02 -15.91
CA PHE A 24 24.69 -10.21 -15.88
C PHE A 24 24.01 -10.25 -17.26
N PRO A 25 22.70 -10.52 -17.33
CA PRO A 25 21.97 -10.47 -18.59
C PRO A 25 21.95 -9.04 -19.14
N ILE A 26 22.14 -8.90 -20.44
CA ILE A 26 21.98 -7.61 -21.13
C ILE A 26 20.49 -7.27 -21.17
N GLY A 27 20.14 -6.04 -20.75
CA GLY A 27 18.78 -5.54 -20.86
C GLY A 27 18.34 -5.47 -22.32
N ILE A 28 17.19 -6.04 -22.64
CA ILE A 28 16.61 -6.03 -23.99
C ILE A 28 15.28 -5.27 -23.90
N GLU A 29 15.10 -4.28 -24.76
CA GLU A 29 13.80 -3.62 -24.94
C GLU A 29 12.93 -4.47 -25.85
N ARG A 30 11.65 -4.59 -25.47
CA ARG A 30 10.62 -5.25 -26.29
C ARG A 30 9.43 -4.31 -26.43
N GLU A 31 8.95 -4.17 -27.64
CA GLU A 31 7.66 -3.54 -27.88
C GLU A 31 6.54 -4.38 -27.29
N ALA A 32 5.67 -3.74 -26.53
CA ALA A 32 4.49 -4.38 -25.94
C ALA A 32 3.25 -3.55 -26.19
N LEU A 33 2.14 -4.20 -26.54
CA LEU A 33 0.82 -3.57 -26.59
C LEU A 33 0.31 -3.38 -25.15
N ILE A 34 0.33 -2.14 -24.68
CA ILE A 34 -0.16 -1.78 -23.34
C ILE A 34 -1.59 -1.25 -23.44
N LYS A 35 -2.52 -1.83 -22.67
CA LYS A 35 -3.86 -1.26 -22.52
C LYS A 35 -3.75 0.05 -21.71
N GLN A 36 -3.93 1.18 -22.39
CA GLN A 36 -3.94 2.48 -21.73
C GLN A 36 -5.27 2.68 -20.99
N ARG A 37 -5.19 3.10 -19.73
CA ARG A 37 -6.36 3.47 -18.92
C ARG A 37 -6.74 4.91 -19.26
N VAL A 38 -7.83 5.08 -19.98
CA VAL A 38 -8.35 6.41 -20.34
C VAL A 38 -8.88 7.12 -19.11
N ASN A 39 -8.68 8.44 -19.03
CA ASN A 39 -9.14 9.32 -17.93
C ASN A 39 -8.54 9.05 -16.55
N GLN A 40 -7.46 8.28 -16.44
CA GLN A 40 -6.78 8.10 -15.16
C GLN A 40 -6.17 9.40 -14.63
N SER A 41 -5.77 10.31 -15.52
CA SER A 41 -5.30 11.65 -15.18
C SER A 41 -6.39 12.50 -14.50
N PHE A 42 -7.63 12.39 -14.98
CA PHE A 42 -8.79 13.04 -14.36
C PHE A 42 -9.01 12.56 -12.93
N PHE A 43 -9.05 11.23 -12.73
CA PHE A 43 -9.19 10.66 -11.38
C PHE A 43 -8.08 11.14 -10.46
N ARG A 44 -6.81 11.08 -10.92
CA ARG A 44 -5.66 11.53 -10.13
C ARG A 44 -5.79 13.01 -9.74
N SER A 45 -6.05 13.90 -10.69
CA SER A 45 -6.16 15.33 -10.40
C SER A 45 -7.30 15.63 -9.44
N THR A 46 -8.44 14.96 -9.59
CA THR A 46 -9.60 15.11 -8.70
C THR A 46 -9.28 14.67 -7.27
N ILE A 47 -8.65 13.50 -7.09
CA ILE A 47 -8.29 13.00 -5.77
C ILE A 47 -7.27 13.92 -5.10
N LEU A 48 -6.16 14.23 -5.76
CA LEU A 48 -5.11 15.07 -5.18
C LEU A 48 -5.64 16.45 -4.78
N SER A 49 -6.47 17.05 -5.63
CA SER A 49 -7.11 18.35 -5.35
C SER A 49 -8.06 18.26 -4.14
N SER A 50 -8.84 17.17 -4.03
CA SER A 50 -9.78 17.00 -2.91
C SER A 50 -9.09 16.91 -1.56
N TYR A 51 -7.86 16.39 -1.52
CA TYR A 51 -7.03 16.27 -0.32
C TYR A 51 -6.02 17.41 -0.16
N ASN A 52 -6.14 18.51 -0.91
CA ASN A 52 -5.21 19.65 -0.86
C ASN A 52 -3.75 19.24 -1.05
N LEU A 53 -3.50 18.30 -1.97
CA LEU A 53 -2.16 17.76 -2.25
C LEU A 53 -1.47 17.20 -0.98
N LYS A 54 -2.23 16.50 -0.12
CA LYS A 54 -1.69 15.89 1.10
C LYS A 54 -2.07 14.43 1.21
N CYS A 55 -1.12 13.60 1.61
CA CYS A 55 -1.39 12.22 2.00
C CYS A 55 -2.37 12.19 3.18
N CYS A 56 -3.46 11.43 3.07
CA CYS A 56 -4.49 11.39 4.12
C CYS A 56 -4.03 10.71 5.42
N ILE A 57 -2.91 9.98 5.41
CA ILE A 57 -2.35 9.34 6.60
C ILE A 57 -1.31 10.23 7.26
N THR A 58 -0.32 10.71 6.49
CA THR A 58 0.88 11.38 7.03
C THR A 58 0.85 12.90 6.89
N GLY A 59 -0.02 13.45 6.05
CA GLY A 59 0.00 14.86 5.70
C GLY A 59 1.14 15.26 4.74
N LEU A 60 1.97 14.30 4.26
CA LEU A 60 3.02 14.58 3.28
C LEU A 60 2.45 15.30 2.05
N SER A 61 3.08 16.41 1.64
CA SER A 61 2.60 17.27 0.56
C SER A 61 3.62 17.44 -0.59
N ILE A 62 4.31 16.35 -0.94
CA ILE A 62 5.21 16.28 -2.10
C ILE A 62 4.46 15.59 -3.23
N SER A 63 3.99 16.33 -4.22
CA SER A 63 3.07 15.85 -5.27
C SER A 63 3.59 14.65 -6.06
N GLU A 64 4.92 14.60 -6.28
CA GLU A 64 5.61 13.51 -6.98
C GLU A 64 5.56 12.20 -6.22
N LEU A 65 5.41 12.26 -4.90
CA LEU A 65 5.30 11.08 -4.02
C LEU A 65 3.86 10.71 -3.70
N LEU A 66 2.88 11.52 -4.15
CA LEU A 66 1.47 11.24 -3.90
C LEU A 66 0.86 10.37 -5.00
N VAL A 67 -0.03 9.50 -4.59
CA VAL A 67 -0.78 8.58 -5.44
C VAL A 67 -2.28 8.75 -5.19
N ALA A 68 -3.06 8.76 -6.27
CA ALA A 68 -4.51 8.60 -6.19
C ALA A 68 -4.83 7.10 -6.15
N SER A 69 -4.92 6.57 -4.94
CA SER A 69 -5.17 5.16 -4.67
C SER A 69 -6.65 4.82 -4.80
N HIS A 70 -6.97 3.72 -5.49
CA HIS A 70 -8.34 3.20 -5.52
C HIS A 70 -8.64 2.36 -4.27
N ILE A 71 -9.78 2.61 -3.63
CA ILE A 71 -10.25 1.80 -2.49
C ILE A 71 -10.67 0.41 -3.00
N LYS A 72 -11.58 0.36 -3.96
CA LYS A 72 -11.89 -0.86 -4.74
C LYS A 72 -11.04 -0.84 -5.99
N PRO A 73 -10.22 -1.88 -6.23
CA PRO A 73 -9.30 -1.91 -7.36
C PRO A 73 -9.98 -1.71 -8.71
N TRP A 74 -9.29 -1.07 -9.65
CA TRP A 74 -9.77 -0.81 -11.02
C TRP A 74 -10.40 -2.01 -11.70
N LYS A 75 -9.91 -3.22 -11.43
CA LYS A 75 -10.41 -4.47 -12.03
C LYS A 75 -11.68 -4.97 -11.37
N SER A 76 -11.93 -4.58 -10.13
CA SER A 76 -13.02 -5.13 -9.31
C SER A 76 -14.33 -4.35 -9.44
N ASP A 77 -14.28 -3.09 -9.91
CA ASP A 77 -15.46 -2.24 -10.00
C ASP A 77 -15.36 -1.30 -11.22
N GLU A 78 -15.94 -1.73 -12.35
CA GLU A 78 -15.86 -0.97 -13.60
C GLU A 78 -16.63 0.36 -13.55
N ILE A 79 -17.73 0.38 -12.82
CA ILE A 79 -18.64 1.53 -12.74
C ILE A 79 -17.98 2.65 -11.93
N ASN A 80 -17.21 2.30 -10.89
CA ASN A 80 -16.63 3.26 -9.96
C ASN A 80 -15.15 3.56 -10.22
N ARG A 81 -14.64 3.25 -11.40
CA ARG A 81 -13.23 3.51 -11.77
C ARG A 81 -12.84 4.98 -11.69
N LEU A 82 -13.75 5.88 -12.02
CA LEU A 82 -13.54 7.33 -11.99
C LEU A 82 -14.31 8.04 -10.88
N ASN A 83 -15.01 7.28 -10.04
CA ASN A 83 -15.75 7.84 -8.92
C ASN A 83 -14.76 8.33 -7.83
N PRO A 84 -14.69 9.63 -7.53
CA PRO A 84 -13.73 10.13 -6.55
C PRO A 84 -13.99 9.65 -5.13
N ARG A 85 -15.20 9.18 -4.81
CA ARG A 85 -15.49 8.52 -3.52
C ARG A 85 -14.84 7.13 -3.40
N ASN A 86 -14.30 6.59 -4.51
CA ASN A 86 -13.50 5.38 -4.54
C ASN A 86 -11.99 5.67 -4.48
N GLY A 87 -11.60 6.83 -3.98
CA GLY A 87 -10.21 7.26 -3.99
C GLY A 87 -9.71 7.82 -2.67
N LEU A 88 -8.41 7.61 -2.44
CA LEU A 88 -7.63 8.15 -1.33
C LEU A 88 -6.38 8.82 -1.89
N CYS A 89 -5.94 9.92 -1.27
CA CYS A 89 -4.62 10.48 -1.53
C CYS A 89 -3.63 9.88 -0.55
N LEU A 90 -2.74 9.03 -1.03
CA LEU A 90 -1.72 8.36 -0.23
C LEU A 90 -0.32 8.71 -0.74
N ASN A 91 0.70 8.62 0.12
CA ASN A 91 2.07 8.56 -0.37
C ASN A 91 2.37 7.15 -0.93
N SER A 92 3.44 7.02 -1.71
CA SER A 92 3.76 5.78 -2.44
C SER A 92 3.95 4.55 -1.53
N ILE A 93 4.44 4.74 -0.29
CA ILE A 93 4.63 3.64 0.68
C ILE A 93 3.27 3.16 1.18
N HIS A 94 2.42 4.10 1.61
CA HIS A 94 1.08 3.76 2.12
C HIS A 94 0.14 3.26 1.02
N ASP A 95 0.24 3.78 -0.20
CA ASP A 95 -0.47 3.26 -1.37
C ASP A 95 -0.14 1.78 -1.59
N ARG A 96 1.16 1.46 -1.61
CA ARG A 96 1.59 0.07 -1.78
C ARG A 96 1.15 -0.83 -0.63
N ALA A 97 1.22 -0.34 0.61
CA ALA A 97 0.78 -1.10 1.78
C ALA A 97 -0.74 -1.32 1.78
N PHE A 98 -1.51 -0.32 1.36
CA PHE A 98 -2.96 -0.39 1.19
C PHE A 98 -3.36 -1.41 0.12
N ASP A 99 -2.79 -1.30 -1.07
CA ASP A 99 -3.02 -2.26 -2.18
C ASP A 99 -2.70 -3.71 -1.79
N LYS A 100 -1.71 -3.92 -0.92
CA LYS A 100 -1.30 -5.24 -0.43
C LYS A 100 -2.08 -5.71 0.79
N GLY A 101 -2.96 -4.88 1.32
CA GLY A 101 -3.76 -5.18 2.50
C GLY A 101 -2.97 -5.21 3.81
N PHE A 102 -1.80 -4.59 3.86
CA PHE A 102 -1.05 -4.43 5.11
C PHE A 102 -1.63 -3.34 5.99
N ILE A 103 -2.29 -2.35 5.39
CA ILE A 103 -3.08 -1.35 6.08
C ILE A 103 -4.46 -1.26 5.42
N THR A 104 -5.43 -0.77 6.16
CA THR A 104 -6.76 -0.41 5.64
C THR A 104 -7.30 0.82 6.35
N ILE A 105 -8.37 1.36 5.82
CA ILE A 105 -9.14 2.43 6.45
C ILE A 105 -10.54 1.90 6.71
N THR A 106 -11.01 2.01 7.95
CA THR A 106 -12.34 1.54 8.35
C THR A 106 -13.45 2.50 7.88
N PRO A 107 -14.73 2.07 7.87
CA PRO A 107 -15.86 2.96 7.60
C PRO A 107 -15.96 4.18 8.52
N ASP A 108 -15.29 4.16 9.68
CA ASP A 108 -15.18 5.29 10.60
C ASP A 108 -13.95 6.16 10.34
N TYR A 109 -13.30 5.96 9.18
CA TYR A 109 -12.12 6.71 8.73
C TYR A 109 -10.89 6.55 9.63
N LYS A 110 -10.78 5.41 10.32
CA LYS A 110 -9.61 5.06 11.13
C LYS A 110 -8.69 4.10 10.38
N ILE A 111 -7.41 4.25 10.61
CA ILE A 111 -6.37 3.41 10.04
C ILE A 111 -6.28 2.12 10.84
N LYS A 112 -6.22 0.98 10.15
CA LYS A 112 -5.91 -0.33 10.74
C LYS A 112 -4.68 -0.93 10.10
N VAL A 113 -3.80 -1.46 10.93
CA VAL A 113 -2.56 -2.12 10.53
C VAL A 113 -2.71 -3.63 10.70
N SER A 114 -2.22 -4.41 9.74
CA SER A 114 -2.35 -5.88 9.76
C SER A 114 -1.53 -6.51 10.87
N ASN A 115 -1.98 -7.66 11.38
CA ASN A 115 -1.24 -8.45 12.37
C ASN A 115 0.17 -8.80 11.90
N PHE A 116 0.36 -9.00 10.59
CA PHE A 116 1.69 -9.24 10.02
C PHE A 116 2.68 -8.10 10.33
N LEU A 117 2.25 -6.83 10.22
CA LEU A 117 3.11 -5.69 10.57
C LEU A 117 3.21 -5.50 12.09
N ILE A 118 2.16 -5.82 12.84
CA ILE A 118 2.20 -5.75 14.31
C ILE A 118 3.23 -6.73 14.89
N ASP A 119 3.37 -7.90 14.28
CA ASP A 119 4.38 -8.89 14.68
C ASP A 119 5.83 -8.40 14.44
N LEU A 120 6.01 -7.45 13.50
CA LEU A 120 7.29 -6.80 13.20
C LEU A 120 7.54 -5.53 14.02
N LYS A 121 6.86 -5.31 15.12
CA LYS A 121 6.92 -4.09 15.95
C LYS A 121 8.30 -3.73 16.53
N LYS A 122 9.28 -4.62 16.41
CA LYS A 122 10.67 -4.36 16.80
C LYS A 122 11.48 -3.68 15.70
N ASP A 123 10.93 -3.57 14.48
CA ASP A 123 11.53 -2.87 13.37
C ASP A 123 11.11 -1.40 13.43
N ASP A 124 12.07 -0.51 13.62
CA ASP A 124 11.83 0.93 13.74
C ASP A 124 11.15 1.51 12.51
N ALA A 125 11.48 1.02 11.31
CA ALA A 125 10.81 1.46 10.08
C ALA A 125 9.33 1.04 10.05
N VAL A 126 9.00 -0.17 10.52
CA VAL A 126 7.60 -0.61 10.64
C VAL A 126 6.86 0.24 11.66
N LEU A 127 7.49 0.54 12.78
CA LEU A 127 6.92 1.41 13.80
C LEU A 127 6.63 2.81 13.23
N ASP A 128 7.61 3.43 12.59
CA ASP A 128 7.53 4.80 12.10
C ASP A 128 6.61 4.96 10.89
N PHE A 129 6.61 4.00 9.96
CA PHE A 129 5.81 4.11 8.75
C PHE A 129 4.37 3.61 8.92
N PHE A 130 4.10 2.70 9.87
CA PHE A 130 2.78 2.06 9.95
C PHE A 130 2.17 2.08 11.34
N LEU A 131 2.84 1.50 12.37
CA LEU A 131 2.22 1.24 13.67
C LEU A 131 1.85 2.51 14.42
N ARG A 132 2.60 3.59 14.24
CA ARG A 132 2.28 4.89 14.86
C ARG A 132 0.93 5.47 14.41
N TYR A 133 0.39 5.00 13.30
CA TYR A 133 -0.89 5.47 12.74
C TYR A 133 -2.06 4.56 13.10
N GLU A 134 -1.82 3.42 13.75
CA GLU A 134 -2.90 2.51 14.16
C GLU A 134 -3.96 3.27 14.97
N ASP A 135 -5.22 3.04 14.63
CA ASP A 135 -6.40 3.68 15.23
C ASP A 135 -6.51 5.21 15.08
N GLN A 136 -5.56 5.85 14.42
CA GLN A 136 -5.68 7.28 14.12
C GLN A 136 -6.69 7.51 12.98
N SER A 137 -7.38 8.66 13.05
CA SER A 137 -8.24 9.10 11.97
C SER A 137 -7.43 9.64 10.80
N ILE A 138 -7.83 9.35 9.58
CA ILE A 138 -7.24 9.97 8.39
C ILE A 138 -7.62 11.46 8.31
N ILE A 139 -6.80 12.22 7.57
CA ILE A 139 -7.16 13.56 7.13
C ILE A 139 -8.25 13.41 6.06
N LEU A 140 -9.43 13.95 6.34
CA LEU A 140 -10.55 13.89 5.40
C LEU A 140 -10.38 14.88 4.25
N PRO A 141 -10.87 14.55 3.05
CA PRO A 141 -10.86 15.49 1.93
C PRO A 141 -11.93 16.57 2.10
N ASP A 142 -11.72 17.74 1.47
CA ASP A 142 -12.72 18.81 1.44
C ASP A 142 -13.95 18.46 0.59
N ARG A 143 -13.78 17.55 -0.37
CA ARG A 143 -14.84 17.07 -1.27
C ARG A 143 -14.70 15.56 -1.47
N PHE A 144 -15.82 14.93 -1.82
CA PHE A 144 -15.87 13.51 -2.17
C PHE A 144 -15.34 12.59 -1.07
N LEU A 145 -15.92 12.70 0.13
CA LEU A 145 -15.64 11.78 1.22
C LEU A 145 -15.61 10.34 0.72
N PRO A 146 -14.60 9.54 1.09
CA PRO A 146 -14.54 8.13 0.75
C PRO A 146 -15.81 7.40 1.14
N SER A 147 -16.35 6.58 0.23
CA SER A 147 -17.56 5.81 0.50
C SER A 147 -17.28 4.79 1.60
N LYS A 148 -18.09 4.82 2.66
CA LYS A 148 -18.01 3.82 3.74
C LYS A 148 -18.20 2.39 3.24
N GLU A 149 -19.01 2.21 2.22
CA GLU A 149 -19.22 0.93 1.55
C GLU A 149 -17.93 0.43 0.87
N PHE A 150 -17.18 1.32 0.19
CA PHE A 150 -15.92 0.93 -0.46
C PHE A 150 -14.84 0.64 0.59
N LEU A 151 -14.78 1.39 1.68
CA LEU A 151 -13.87 1.13 2.79
C LEU A 151 -14.17 -0.22 3.46
N ASP A 152 -15.46 -0.52 3.71
CA ASP A 152 -15.88 -1.83 4.25
C ASP A 152 -15.52 -2.97 3.29
N TRP A 153 -15.71 -2.75 1.98
CA TRP A 153 -15.32 -3.73 0.97
C TRP A 153 -13.82 -4.02 1.02
N HIS A 154 -12.97 -2.98 1.09
CA HIS A 154 -11.51 -3.15 1.20
C HIS A 154 -11.14 -3.90 2.48
N TYR A 155 -11.73 -3.52 3.60
CA TYR A 155 -11.51 -4.17 4.90
C TYR A 155 -11.84 -5.68 4.88
N ARG A 156 -12.91 -6.05 4.18
CA ARG A 156 -13.37 -7.45 4.13
C ARG A 156 -12.62 -8.30 3.11
N ASN A 157 -12.20 -7.71 1.99
CA ASN A 157 -11.72 -8.47 0.83
C ASN A 157 -10.20 -8.40 0.63
N LEU A 158 -9.54 -7.33 1.06
CA LEU A 158 -8.11 -7.12 0.83
C LEU A 158 -7.29 -7.06 2.10
N PHE A 159 -7.84 -6.54 3.19
CA PHE A 159 -7.09 -6.37 4.43
C PHE A 159 -6.70 -7.71 5.06
N LYS A 160 -5.43 -7.85 5.42
CA LYS A 160 -4.85 -9.03 6.07
C LYS A 160 -4.98 -8.87 7.58
N LYS A 161 -5.96 -9.53 8.13
CA LYS A 161 -6.23 -9.53 9.58
C LYS A 161 -5.18 -10.30 10.34
#